data_2517522a4c33c86eac219f92d2459ecd
#
_entry.id   2517522a4c33c86eac219f92d2459ecd
#
_cell.length_a   1.000
_cell.length_b   1.000
_cell.length_c   1.000
_cell.angle_alpha   90.00
_cell.angle_beta   90.00
_cell.angle_gamma   90.00
#
_symmetry.space_group_name_H-M   'P 1'
#
loop_
_entity.id
_entity.type
_entity.pdbx_description
1 polymer ?
#
loop_
_entity_poly.entity_id
_entity_poly.type
_entity_poly.pdbx_seq_one_letter_code
_entity_poly.pdbx_strand_id
1 'polypeptide(L)'
;MNAVISKLADAGCDIGKGLETSYDEEELYISSLRQFAEDDTPQKMERAYRSNNIDKCRMYACSFSRVLYNLGMREMYYLNDSIFVSAEYGGR
;
A
#
# COMPACT_ATOMS: atom_id res chain seq x y z
N MET A 1 21.22 -10.73 1.17
CA MET A 1 19.91 -10.02 1.27
C MET A 1 19.08 -10.68 2.37
N ASN A 2 18.34 -9.89 3.11
CA ASN A 2 17.46 -10.40 4.17
C ASN A 2 16.41 -11.36 3.60
N ALA A 3 16.09 -12.43 4.36
CA ALA A 3 15.12 -13.44 3.90
C ALA A 3 13.73 -12.86 3.63
N VAL A 4 13.30 -11.86 4.41
CA VAL A 4 12.01 -11.18 4.20
C VAL A 4 12.02 -10.45 2.85
N ILE A 5 13.10 -9.74 2.56
CA ILE A 5 13.25 -9.00 1.30
C ILE A 5 13.26 -9.98 0.12
N SER A 6 13.95 -11.11 0.25
CA SER A 6 13.96 -12.14 -0.80
C SER A 6 12.56 -12.69 -1.08
N LYS A 7 11.78 -12.95 -0.04
CA LYS A 7 10.40 -13.43 -0.19
C LYS A 7 9.50 -12.40 -0.88
N LEU A 8 9.69 -11.12 -0.55
CA LEU A 8 8.94 -10.04 -1.19
C LEU A 8 9.29 -9.93 -2.67
N ALA A 9 10.56 -10.05 -3.00
CA ALA A 9 11.02 -10.03 -4.39
C ALA A 9 10.39 -11.18 -5.17
N ASP A 10 10.38 -12.39 -4.60
CA ASP A 10 9.76 -13.56 -5.20
C ASP A 10 8.25 -13.37 -5.41
N ALA A 11 7.61 -12.61 -4.54
CA ALA A 11 6.18 -12.31 -4.64
C ALA A 11 5.86 -11.17 -5.62
N GLY A 12 6.88 -10.61 -6.28
CA GLY A 12 6.69 -9.58 -7.30
C GLY A 12 6.80 -8.14 -6.80
N CYS A 13 7.26 -7.93 -5.56
CA CYS A 13 7.49 -6.57 -5.06
C CYS A 13 8.69 -5.94 -5.75
N ASP A 14 8.61 -4.64 -5.99
CA ASP A 14 9.71 -3.86 -6.54
C ASP A 14 10.65 -3.47 -5.39
N ILE A 15 11.59 -4.35 -5.09
CA ILE A 15 12.54 -4.16 -3.98
C ILE A 15 13.43 -2.95 -4.24
N GLY A 16 13.85 -2.74 -5.49
CA GLY A 16 14.65 -1.57 -5.85
C GLY A 16 13.97 -0.26 -5.47
N LYS A 17 12.67 -0.15 -5.74
CA LYS A 17 11.89 1.03 -5.38
C LYS A 17 11.77 1.18 -3.86
N GLY A 18 11.48 0.09 -3.17
CA GLY A 18 11.36 0.11 -1.70
C GLY A 18 12.67 0.53 -1.03
N LEU A 19 13.79 -0.01 -1.48
CA LEU A 19 15.10 0.35 -0.95
C LEU A 19 15.46 1.79 -1.28
N GLU A 20 15.19 2.24 -2.50
CA GLU A 20 15.46 3.63 -2.91
C GLU A 20 14.77 4.63 -1.97
N THR A 21 13.50 4.40 -1.66
CA THR A 21 12.75 5.28 -0.76
C THR A 21 13.19 5.16 0.70
N SER A 22 13.94 4.12 1.03
CA SER A 22 14.52 3.90 2.36
C SER A 22 16.02 4.23 2.38
N TYR A 23 16.50 5.04 1.43
CA TYR A 23 17.91 5.46 1.31
C TYR A 23 18.86 4.26 1.19
N ASP A 24 18.40 3.20 0.52
CA ASP A 24 19.13 1.94 0.33
C ASP A 24 19.52 1.23 1.63
N GLU A 25 18.84 1.56 2.74
CA GLU A 25 19.05 0.92 4.03
C GLU A 25 18.01 -0.18 4.27
N GLU A 26 18.46 -1.44 4.28
CA GLU A 26 17.57 -2.59 4.49
C GLU A 26 16.79 -2.49 5.81
N GLU A 27 17.45 -2.03 6.89
CA GLU A 27 16.79 -1.92 8.20
C GLU A 27 15.64 -0.92 8.19
N LEU A 28 15.81 0.21 7.50
CA LEU A 28 14.75 1.19 7.35
C LEU A 28 13.60 0.62 6.53
N TYR A 29 13.90 -0.09 5.46
CA TYR A 29 12.89 -0.73 4.64
C TYR A 29 12.09 -1.75 5.45
N ILE A 30 12.77 -2.60 6.21
CA ILE A 30 12.11 -3.61 7.05
C ILE A 30 11.25 -2.94 8.14
N SER A 31 11.74 -1.86 8.75
CA SER A 31 10.98 -1.09 9.72
C SER A 31 9.69 -0.55 9.11
N SER A 32 9.77 0.00 7.90
CA SER A 32 8.61 0.50 7.17
C SER A 32 7.63 -0.61 6.84
N LEU A 33 8.13 -1.80 6.48
CA LEU A 33 7.30 -2.97 6.21
C LEU A 33 6.55 -3.42 7.47
N ARG A 34 7.20 -3.36 8.63
CA ARG A 34 6.54 -3.68 9.91
C ARG A 34 5.42 -2.71 10.22
N GLN A 35 5.66 -1.41 10.01
CA GLN A 35 4.64 -0.40 10.18
C GLN A 35 3.47 -0.64 9.22
N PHE A 36 3.77 -1.01 7.99
CA PHE A 36 2.76 -1.35 7.00
C PHE A 36 1.90 -2.53 7.44
N ALA A 37 2.51 -3.56 8.02
CA ALA A 37 1.79 -4.74 8.50
C ALA A 37 0.82 -4.40 9.63
N GLU A 38 1.10 -3.34 10.39
CA GLU A 38 0.25 -2.88 11.50
C GLU A 38 -0.74 -1.79 11.08
N ASP A 39 -0.65 -1.33 9.83
CA ASP A 39 -1.51 -0.27 9.31
C ASP A 39 -2.94 -0.77 9.16
N ASP A 40 -3.88 -0.07 9.79
CA ASP A 40 -5.30 -0.43 9.74
C ASP A 40 -6.08 0.28 8.63
N THR A 41 -5.39 0.96 7.72
CA THR A 41 -6.03 1.67 6.61
C THR A 41 -6.92 0.77 5.77
N PRO A 42 -6.52 -0.48 5.41
CA PRO A 42 -7.42 -1.36 4.66
C PRO A 42 -8.74 -1.62 5.38
N GLN A 43 -8.71 -1.78 6.70
CA GLN A 43 -9.91 -2.00 7.50
C GLN A 43 -10.78 -0.73 7.55
N LYS A 44 -10.15 0.43 7.62
CA LYS A 44 -10.87 1.71 7.58
C LYS A 44 -11.55 1.92 6.22
N MET A 45 -10.86 1.55 5.13
CA MET A 45 -11.43 1.61 3.79
C MET A 45 -12.66 0.71 3.67
N GLU A 46 -12.57 -0.51 4.17
CA GLU A 46 -13.68 -1.46 4.15
C GLU A 46 -14.88 -0.92 4.92
N ARG A 47 -14.66 -0.39 6.11
CA ARG A 47 -15.73 0.19 6.92
C ARG A 47 -16.39 1.38 6.23
N ALA A 48 -15.59 2.25 5.62
CA ALA A 48 -16.11 3.40 4.87
C ALA A 48 -16.94 2.94 3.69
N TYR A 49 -16.49 1.93 2.98
CA TYR A 49 -17.22 1.36 1.84
C TYR A 49 -18.56 0.78 2.29
N ARG A 50 -18.57 -0.02 3.36
CA ARG A 50 -19.79 -0.63 3.89
C ARG A 50 -20.79 0.40 4.41
N SER A 51 -20.29 1.51 4.95
CA SER A 51 -21.11 2.61 5.42
C SER A 51 -21.54 3.55 4.29
N ASN A 52 -21.19 3.22 3.06
CA ASN A 52 -21.48 4.04 1.88
C ASN A 52 -20.86 5.44 1.96
N ASN A 53 -19.76 5.57 2.69
CA ASN A 53 -19.03 6.83 2.80
C ASN A 53 -17.90 6.85 1.76
N ILE A 54 -18.26 7.19 0.54
CA ILE A 54 -17.38 7.14 -0.62
C ILE A 54 -16.23 8.15 -0.47
N ASP A 55 -16.50 9.33 0.07
CA ASP A 55 -15.46 10.35 0.27
C ASP A 55 -14.36 9.87 1.19
N LYS A 56 -14.71 9.23 2.30
CA LYS A 56 -13.71 8.65 3.21
C LYS A 56 -12.96 7.49 2.57
N CYS A 57 -13.66 6.64 1.84
CA CYS A 57 -13.03 5.52 1.13
C CYS A 57 -11.97 6.04 0.17
N ARG A 58 -12.30 7.06 -0.61
CA ARG A 58 -11.38 7.70 -1.56
C ARG A 58 -10.18 8.32 -0.83
N MET A 59 -10.43 9.01 0.27
CA MET A 59 -9.39 9.64 1.06
C MET A 59 -8.36 8.61 1.58
N TYR A 60 -8.85 7.51 2.15
CA TYR A 60 -7.99 6.44 2.65
C TYR A 60 -7.22 5.78 1.51
N ALA A 61 -7.87 5.52 0.37
CA ALA A 61 -7.21 4.92 -0.78
C ALA A 61 -6.08 5.82 -1.30
N CYS A 62 -6.31 7.12 -1.35
CA CYS A 62 -5.29 8.08 -1.78
C CYS A 62 -4.07 8.08 -0.86
N SER A 63 -4.29 8.10 0.45
CA SER A 63 -3.21 8.03 1.44
C SER A 63 -2.45 6.71 1.35
N PHE A 64 -3.17 5.62 1.23
CA PHE A 64 -2.59 4.28 1.21
C PHE A 64 -1.77 4.05 -0.06
N SER A 65 -2.18 4.64 -1.17
CA SER A 65 -1.48 4.56 -2.45
C SER A 65 -0.01 4.99 -2.32
N ARG A 66 0.24 6.06 -1.58
CA ARG A 66 1.61 6.56 -1.35
C ARG A 66 2.47 5.55 -0.60
N VAL A 67 1.89 4.93 0.42
CA VAL A 67 2.58 3.91 1.22
C VAL A 67 2.95 2.72 0.35
N LEU A 68 2.00 2.23 -0.43
CA LEU A 68 2.20 1.08 -1.31
C LEU A 68 3.26 1.36 -2.37
N TYR A 69 3.21 2.54 -2.97
CA TYR A 69 4.18 2.95 -3.99
C TYR A 69 5.59 3.00 -3.40
N ASN A 70 5.74 3.64 -2.24
CA ASN A 70 7.04 3.82 -1.60
C ASN A 70 7.66 2.50 -1.13
N LEU A 71 6.83 1.51 -0.79
CA LEU A 71 7.30 0.20 -0.37
C LEU A 71 7.54 -0.76 -1.53
N GLY A 72 7.18 -0.39 -2.75
CA GLY A 72 7.32 -1.25 -3.92
C GLY A 72 6.24 -2.33 -4.02
N MET A 73 5.13 -2.15 -3.35
CA MET A 73 4.00 -3.11 -3.35
C MET A 73 3.17 -2.95 -4.62
N ARG A 74 3.70 -3.38 -5.75
CA ARG A 74 3.15 -3.10 -7.08
C ARG A 74 1.72 -3.57 -7.28
N GLU A 75 1.44 -4.83 -7.01
CA GLU A 75 0.11 -5.39 -7.23
C GLU A 75 -0.92 -4.74 -6.32
N MET A 76 -0.58 -4.55 -5.04
CA MET A 76 -1.47 -3.88 -4.10
C MET A 76 -1.70 -2.43 -4.50
N TYR A 77 -0.68 -1.77 -5.03
CA TYR A 77 -0.80 -0.40 -5.52
C TYR A 77 -1.85 -0.33 -6.63
N TYR A 78 -1.79 -1.23 -7.61
CA TYR A 78 -2.74 -1.23 -8.72
C TYR A 78 -4.16 -1.57 -8.26
N LEU A 79 -4.30 -2.52 -7.34
CA LEU A 79 -5.60 -2.84 -6.76
C LEU A 79 -6.19 -1.65 -6.01
N ASN A 80 -5.37 -0.98 -5.21
CA ASN A 80 -5.78 0.20 -4.46
C ASN A 80 -6.16 1.35 -5.40
N ASP A 81 -5.42 1.54 -6.48
CA ASP A 81 -5.72 2.55 -7.48
C ASP A 81 -7.08 2.29 -8.14
N SER A 82 -7.42 1.04 -8.37
CA SER A 82 -8.75 0.66 -8.89
C SER A 82 -9.86 1.08 -7.93
N ILE A 83 -9.65 0.94 -6.62
CA ILE A 83 -10.61 1.38 -5.61
C ILE A 83 -10.76 2.90 -5.66
N PHE A 84 -9.63 3.62 -5.75
CA PHE A 84 -9.63 5.08 -5.82
C PHE A 84 -10.40 5.58 -7.04
N VAL A 85 -10.13 4.99 -8.22
CA VAL A 85 -10.79 5.37 -9.46
C VAL A 85 -12.29 5.11 -9.38
N SER A 86 -12.70 3.95 -8.87
CA SER A 86 -14.12 3.62 -8.69
C SER A 86 -14.82 4.62 -7.78
N ALA A 87 -14.18 5.00 -6.67
CA ALA A 87 -14.74 5.97 -5.73
C ALA A 87 -14.82 7.36 -6.36
N GLU A 88 -13.81 7.75 -7.14
CA GLU A 88 -13.74 9.05 -7.82
C GLU A 88 -14.94 9.24 -8.77
N TYR A 89 -15.30 8.18 -9.49
CA TYR A 89 -16.41 8.23 -10.45
C TYR A 89 -17.74 7.73 -9.88
N GLY A 90 -17.80 7.48 -8.56
CA GLY A 90 -19.02 6.99 -7.91
C GLY A 90 -19.39 5.56 -8.28
N GLY A 91 -18.48 4.81 -8.93
CA GLY A 91 -18.70 3.42 -9.32
C GLY A 91 -18.51 2.47 -8.15
N ARG A 92 -19.45 1.57 -7.95
CA ARG A 92 -19.33 0.52 -6.95
C ARG A 92 -19.86 -0.78 -7.52
#